data_c7d13179b9556e94bde38a4af40677cb
#
_entry.id   c7d13179b9556e94bde38a4af40677cb
#
_cell.length_a   1.000
_cell.length_b   1.000
_cell.length_c   1.000
_cell.angle_alpha   90.00
_cell.angle_beta   90.00
_cell.angle_gamma   90.00
#
_symmetry.space_group_name_H-M   'P 1'
#
loop_
_entity.id
_entity.type
_entity.pdbx_description
1 polymer ?
#
loop_
_entity_poly.entity_id
_entity_poly.type
_entity_poly.pdbx_seq_one_letter_code
_entity_poly.pdbx_strand_id
1 'polypeptide(L)'
;DDGYDSLDNFNENVVPKSNTDQKGLVKPMLCNQYDFDDPKLEKITWKASTKLDGLRTMLYYKDGNIYTSSRGGKDYNIAATYIREDAYLQNLFKENPDLILDGELYKHGWNLQKISGLGRLETLHEDHKKLQFHCYDIVDENKTFNKRYELLKTFEQTEKFIVVEHVDVKGNDNINKLHDEYVEQGYEGLVLRDPNK
;
A
#
# COMPACT_ATOMS: atom_id res chain seq x y z
N ASP A 1 9.73 -8.97 6.67
CA ASP A 1 10.24 -9.03 5.29
C ASP A 1 9.14 -8.68 4.32
N ASP A 2 8.77 -7.40 4.36
CA ASP A 2 7.44 -6.99 3.91
C ASP A 2 7.49 -6.17 2.63
N GLY A 3 8.16 -6.69 1.64
CA GLY A 3 8.04 -6.14 0.31
C GLY A 3 9.19 -5.25 -0.16
N TYR A 4 10.31 -5.30 0.54
CA TYR A 4 11.57 -4.72 0.07
C TYR A 4 12.51 -5.83 -0.39
N ASP A 5 12.62 -6.00 -1.70
CA ASP A 5 13.74 -6.74 -2.23
C ASP A 5 14.94 -5.81 -2.33
N SER A 6 16.09 -6.27 -1.84
CA SER A 6 17.35 -5.60 -2.13
C SER A 6 17.61 -5.63 -3.62
N LEU A 7 18.40 -4.68 -4.13
CA LEU A 7 18.82 -4.64 -5.53
C LEU A 7 19.42 -5.97 -6.01
N ASP A 8 19.99 -6.77 -5.09
CA ASP A 8 20.62 -8.06 -5.38
C ASP A 8 19.60 -9.15 -5.75
N ASN A 9 18.35 -8.98 -5.38
CA ASN A 9 17.25 -9.89 -5.73
C ASN A 9 16.49 -9.45 -6.98
N PHE A 10 16.81 -8.29 -7.53
CA PHE A 10 16.21 -7.80 -8.75
C PHE A 10 16.98 -8.31 -9.96
N ASN A 11 16.78 -9.56 -10.29
CA ASN A 11 17.30 -10.12 -11.53
C ASN A 11 16.28 -9.82 -12.65
N GLU A 12 16.64 -8.93 -13.58
CA GLU A 12 15.80 -8.55 -14.72
C GLU A 12 15.32 -9.76 -15.56
N ASN A 13 15.98 -10.90 -15.40
CA ASN A 13 15.62 -12.14 -16.08
C ASN A 13 14.59 -13.01 -15.33
N VAL A 14 14.23 -12.63 -14.12
CA VAL A 14 13.17 -13.29 -13.35
C VAL A 14 11.94 -12.39 -13.31
N VAL A 15 11.39 -12.10 -14.48
CA VAL A 15 10.02 -11.60 -14.55
C VAL A 15 9.12 -12.75 -14.09
N PRO A 16 8.37 -12.60 -12.99
CA PRO A 16 7.40 -13.62 -12.62
C PRO A 16 6.48 -13.85 -13.81
N LYS A 17 6.36 -15.08 -14.26
CA LYS A 17 5.53 -15.42 -15.42
C LYS A 17 4.04 -15.15 -15.21
N SER A 18 3.62 -14.77 -14.01
CA SER A 18 2.29 -14.25 -13.72
C SER A 18 2.34 -13.27 -12.54
N ASN A 19 1.59 -12.17 -12.66
CA ASN A 19 1.36 -11.19 -11.57
C ASN A 19 0.35 -11.73 -10.53
N THR A 20 0.11 -13.02 -10.48
CA THR A 20 -0.84 -13.63 -9.57
C THR A 20 -0.14 -14.53 -8.55
N ASP A 21 -0.71 -14.63 -7.35
CA ASP A 21 -0.27 -15.56 -6.33
C ASP A 21 -0.80 -16.99 -6.59
N GLN A 22 -0.53 -17.91 -5.66
CA GLN A 22 -0.97 -19.30 -5.75
C GLN A 22 -2.51 -19.47 -5.78
N LYS A 23 -3.24 -18.44 -5.33
CA LYS A 23 -4.72 -18.39 -5.35
C LYS A 23 -5.27 -17.70 -6.60
N GLY A 24 -4.42 -17.30 -7.54
CA GLY A 24 -4.79 -16.55 -8.73
C GLY A 24 -5.08 -15.07 -8.50
N LEU A 25 -4.74 -14.54 -7.33
CA LEU A 25 -4.89 -13.12 -6.99
C LEU A 25 -3.68 -12.31 -7.45
N VAL A 26 -3.93 -11.07 -7.85
CA VAL A 26 -2.86 -10.15 -8.26
C VAL A 26 -1.92 -9.88 -7.09
N LYS A 27 -0.61 -9.98 -7.32
CA LYS A 27 0.41 -9.66 -6.30
C LYS A 27 0.64 -8.16 -6.21
N PRO A 28 0.92 -7.62 -5.01
CA PRO A 28 1.34 -6.23 -4.88
C PRO A 28 2.66 -5.97 -5.62
N MET A 29 2.78 -4.76 -6.17
CA MET A 29 4.04 -4.32 -6.77
C MET A 29 5.10 -4.12 -5.69
N LEU A 30 6.35 -4.48 -6.03
CA LEU A 30 7.50 -4.27 -5.15
C LEU A 30 8.07 -2.87 -5.33
N CYS A 31 8.64 -2.34 -4.24
CA CYS A 31 9.40 -1.11 -4.27
C CYS A 31 10.87 -1.40 -4.51
N ASN A 32 11.49 -0.61 -5.38
CA ASN A 32 12.94 -0.60 -5.57
C ASN A 32 13.57 0.52 -4.73
N GLN A 33 14.82 0.34 -4.36
CA GLN A 33 15.58 1.38 -3.69
C GLN A 33 15.89 2.52 -4.68
N TYR A 34 15.76 3.79 -4.22
CA TYR A 34 16.13 4.95 -5.01
C TYR A 34 17.65 5.07 -5.09
N ASP A 35 18.16 5.22 -6.31
CA ASP A 35 19.59 5.41 -6.57
C ASP A 35 19.90 6.92 -6.74
N PHE A 36 20.49 7.50 -5.70
CA PHE A 36 20.87 8.92 -5.69
C PHE A 36 21.97 9.27 -6.71
N ASP A 37 22.71 8.29 -7.21
CA ASP A 37 23.78 8.49 -8.17
C ASP A 37 23.31 8.41 -9.63
N ASP A 38 22.07 7.97 -9.88
CA ASP A 38 21.51 7.91 -11.22
C ASP A 38 20.93 9.29 -11.64
N PRO A 39 21.58 10.00 -12.58
CA PRO A 39 21.12 11.32 -13.01
C PRO A 39 19.78 11.30 -13.74
N LYS A 40 19.33 10.13 -14.22
CA LYS A 40 18.02 10.01 -14.86
C LYS A 40 16.89 10.12 -13.85
N LEU A 41 17.08 9.57 -12.65
CA LEU A 41 16.09 9.61 -11.58
C LEU A 41 15.92 11.02 -11.02
N GLU A 42 16.98 11.81 -10.98
CA GLU A 42 16.94 13.20 -10.52
C GLU A 42 16.06 14.11 -11.40
N LYS A 43 15.86 13.73 -12.65
CA LYS A 43 15.05 14.49 -13.61
C LYS A 43 13.55 14.19 -13.50
N ILE A 44 13.17 13.16 -12.80
CA ILE A 44 11.77 12.73 -12.66
C ILE A 44 11.10 13.55 -11.56
N THR A 45 9.90 14.03 -11.84
CA THR A 45 9.02 14.54 -10.79
C THR A 45 8.24 13.37 -10.21
N TRP A 46 8.63 12.94 -9.00
CA TRP A 46 8.07 11.79 -8.33
C TRP A 46 6.79 12.14 -7.57
N LYS A 47 5.91 11.16 -7.46
CA LYS A 47 4.83 11.17 -6.48
C LYS A 47 5.36 10.50 -5.20
N ALA A 48 5.46 11.28 -4.12
CA ALA A 48 6.00 10.80 -2.85
C ALA A 48 4.90 10.65 -1.81
N SER A 49 4.98 9.59 -1.04
CA SER A 49 4.10 9.36 0.11
C SER A 49 4.91 8.86 1.30
N THR A 50 4.30 8.91 2.48
CA THR A 50 4.88 8.35 3.69
C THR A 50 5.08 6.84 3.55
N LYS A 51 6.21 6.33 4.04
CA LYS A 51 6.46 4.90 4.15
C LYS A 51 5.91 4.40 5.47
N LEU A 52 4.88 3.58 5.38
CA LEU A 52 4.16 3.07 6.53
C LEU A 52 4.78 1.75 7.00
N ASP A 53 5.05 1.65 8.30
CA ASP A 53 5.61 0.45 8.93
C ASP A 53 4.48 -0.47 9.42
N GLY A 54 3.76 -1.04 8.47
CA GLY A 54 2.60 -1.89 8.70
C GLY A 54 2.61 -3.18 7.90
N LEU A 55 1.46 -3.77 7.68
CA LEU A 55 1.28 -4.97 6.88
C LEU A 55 0.72 -4.61 5.52
N ARG A 56 1.48 -4.81 4.47
CA ARG A 56 1.00 -4.60 3.12
C ARG A 56 -0.13 -5.55 2.80
N THR A 57 -1.24 -4.99 2.36
CA THR A 57 -2.49 -5.70 2.21
C THR A 57 -3.25 -5.17 1.00
N MET A 58 -3.79 -6.06 0.19
CA MET A 58 -4.78 -5.70 -0.82
C MET A 58 -6.17 -6.01 -0.30
N LEU A 59 -7.13 -5.14 -0.64
CA LEU A 59 -8.56 -5.38 -0.44
C LEU A 59 -9.19 -5.71 -1.79
N TYR A 60 -9.99 -6.75 -1.84
CA TYR A 60 -10.76 -7.16 -3.00
C TYR A 60 -12.15 -7.65 -2.61
N TYR A 61 -13.04 -7.75 -3.58
CA TYR A 61 -14.43 -8.12 -3.37
C TYR A 61 -14.75 -9.44 -4.06
N LYS A 62 -15.40 -10.33 -3.33
CA LYS A 62 -15.83 -11.62 -3.86
C LYS A 62 -17.06 -12.09 -3.11
N ASP A 63 -18.06 -12.59 -3.85
CA ASP A 63 -19.28 -13.18 -3.27
C ASP A 63 -19.97 -12.28 -2.25
N GLY A 64 -19.98 -10.98 -2.49
CA GLY A 64 -20.61 -10.00 -1.62
C GLY A 64 -19.82 -9.61 -0.37
N ASN A 65 -18.56 -10.02 -0.26
CA ASN A 65 -17.71 -9.73 0.90
C ASN A 65 -16.35 -9.12 0.48
N ILE A 66 -15.82 -8.28 1.36
CA ILE A 66 -14.46 -7.75 1.23
C ILE A 66 -13.49 -8.73 1.88
N TYR A 67 -12.43 -9.07 1.16
CA TYR A 67 -11.35 -9.94 1.63
C TYR A 67 -10.02 -9.21 1.58
N THR A 68 -9.07 -9.71 2.35
CA THR A 68 -7.69 -9.22 2.37
C THR A 68 -6.75 -10.25 1.74
N SER A 69 -5.67 -9.77 1.14
CA SER A 69 -4.60 -10.62 0.64
C SER A 69 -3.25 -9.95 0.83
N SER A 70 -2.30 -10.66 1.40
CA SER A 70 -0.90 -10.24 1.44
C SER A 70 -0.18 -10.65 0.15
N ARG A 71 1.06 -10.19 -0.03
CA ARG A 71 1.92 -10.60 -1.14
C ARG A 71 2.07 -12.12 -1.25
N GLY A 72 2.18 -12.82 -0.14
CA GLY A 72 2.32 -14.28 -0.09
C GLY A 72 0.99 -15.04 -0.16
N GLY A 73 -0.12 -14.35 -0.40
CA GLY A 73 -1.46 -14.96 -0.43
C GLY A 73 -2.06 -15.24 0.95
N LYS A 74 -1.42 -14.79 2.02
CA LYS A 74 -1.96 -14.86 3.37
C LYS A 74 -3.07 -13.83 3.52
N ASP A 75 -4.12 -14.18 4.26
CA ASP A 75 -5.15 -13.23 4.59
C ASP A 75 -4.96 -12.61 5.99
N TYR A 76 -5.53 -11.43 6.17
CA TYR A 76 -5.65 -10.73 7.43
C TYR A 76 -7.12 -10.41 7.73
N ASN A 77 -8.03 -11.29 7.33
CA ASN A 77 -9.47 -11.03 7.40
C ASN A 77 -9.96 -10.78 8.83
N ILE A 78 -9.41 -11.49 9.81
CA ILE A 78 -9.76 -11.30 11.22
C ILE A 78 -9.30 -9.91 11.71
N ALA A 79 -8.03 -9.58 11.49
CA ALA A 79 -7.47 -8.28 11.88
C ALA A 79 -8.20 -7.11 11.20
N ALA A 80 -8.65 -7.31 9.98
CA ALA A 80 -9.36 -6.30 9.18
C ALA A 80 -10.89 -6.35 9.35
N THR A 81 -11.42 -7.05 10.35
CA THR A 81 -12.87 -7.20 10.52
C THR A 81 -13.62 -5.88 10.50
N TYR A 82 -13.16 -4.89 11.27
CA TYR A 82 -13.83 -3.59 11.38
C TYR A 82 -13.62 -2.72 10.12
N ILE A 83 -12.51 -2.91 9.41
CA ILE A 83 -12.27 -2.29 8.11
C ILE A 83 -13.23 -2.88 7.07
N ARG A 84 -13.36 -4.19 7.05
CA ARG A 84 -14.26 -4.92 6.13
C ARG A 84 -15.73 -4.61 6.37
N GLU A 85 -16.09 -4.22 7.58
CA GLU A 85 -17.44 -3.81 7.99
C GLU A 85 -17.71 -2.31 7.74
N ASP A 86 -16.70 -1.54 7.36
CA ASP A 86 -16.87 -0.11 7.09
C ASP A 86 -17.91 0.12 5.98
N ALA A 87 -18.94 0.91 6.29
CA ALA A 87 -20.07 1.08 5.39
C ALA A 87 -19.69 1.72 4.05
N TYR A 88 -18.77 2.69 4.08
CA TYR A 88 -18.28 3.32 2.86
C TYR A 88 -17.54 2.33 1.95
N LEU A 89 -16.64 1.54 2.52
CA LEU A 89 -15.90 0.52 1.76
C LEU A 89 -16.84 -0.55 1.21
N GLN A 90 -17.80 -1.01 1.99
CA GLN A 90 -18.77 -2.00 1.50
C GLN A 90 -19.56 -1.47 0.31
N ASN A 91 -20.02 -0.23 0.36
CA ASN A 91 -20.73 0.39 -0.74
C ASN A 91 -19.82 0.62 -1.96
N LEU A 92 -18.58 1.07 -1.74
CA LEU A 92 -17.60 1.28 -2.80
C LEU A 92 -17.34 -0.01 -3.59
N PHE A 93 -17.11 -1.12 -2.91
CA PHE A 93 -16.87 -2.42 -3.54
C PHE A 93 -18.14 -3.02 -4.17
N LYS A 94 -19.29 -2.79 -3.57
CA LYS A 94 -20.57 -3.23 -4.15
C LYS A 94 -20.85 -2.55 -5.49
N GLU A 95 -20.54 -1.26 -5.59
CA GLU A 95 -20.67 -0.49 -6.83
C GLU A 95 -19.53 -0.76 -7.82
N ASN A 96 -18.37 -1.22 -7.34
CA ASN A 96 -17.18 -1.49 -8.13
C ASN A 96 -16.60 -2.87 -7.74
N PRO A 97 -17.26 -3.98 -8.12
CA PRO A 97 -16.89 -5.31 -7.63
C PRO A 97 -15.52 -5.81 -8.14
N ASP A 98 -14.99 -5.22 -9.21
CA ASP A 98 -13.66 -5.56 -9.74
C ASP A 98 -12.53 -4.71 -9.15
N LEU A 99 -12.87 -3.76 -8.28
CA LEU A 99 -11.89 -2.89 -7.63
C LEU A 99 -10.96 -3.70 -6.74
N ILE A 100 -9.66 -3.42 -6.85
CA ILE A 100 -8.63 -3.94 -5.93
C ILE A 100 -7.84 -2.76 -5.39
N LEU A 101 -7.83 -2.61 -4.08
CA LEU A 101 -7.10 -1.55 -3.38
C LEU A 101 -5.81 -2.11 -2.80
N ASP A 102 -4.73 -1.36 -2.95
CA ASP A 102 -3.40 -1.69 -2.40
C ASP A 102 -3.05 -0.70 -1.30
N GLY A 103 -2.65 -1.20 -0.15
CA GLY A 103 -2.35 -0.35 1.00
C GLY A 103 -1.71 -1.10 2.16
N GLU A 104 -1.79 -0.48 3.33
CA GLU A 104 -1.23 -1.00 4.58
C GLU A 104 -2.31 -1.13 5.65
N LEU A 105 -2.30 -2.24 6.36
CA LEU A 105 -2.90 -2.30 7.70
C LEU A 105 -1.96 -1.56 8.65
N TYR A 106 -2.44 -0.49 9.24
CA TYR A 106 -1.59 0.44 9.95
C TYR A 106 -2.35 1.22 11.02
N LYS A 107 -1.64 1.61 12.04
CA LYS A 107 -2.07 2.62 13.02
C LYS A 107 -0.87 3.46 13.39
N HIS A 108 -0.93 4.76 13.11
CA HIS A 108 0.19 5.64 13.39
C HIS A 108 0.56 5.63 14.88
N GLY A 109 1.85 5.52 15.16
CA GLY A 109 2.37 5.37 16.51
C GLY A 109 2.55 3.91 16.98
N TRP A 110 2.01 2.93 16.27
CA TRP A 110 2.26 1.53 16.54
C TRP A 110 3.42 1.01 15.71
N ASN A 111 4.25 0.15 16.31
CA ASN A 111 5.35 -0.48 15.59
C ASN A 111 4.88 -1.70 14.79
N LEU A 112 5.72 -2.17 13.87
CA LEU A 112 5.43 -3.33 13.04
C LEU A 112 5.17 -4.60 13.87
N GLN A 113 5.90 -4.80 14.96
CA GLN A 113 5.74 -5.98 15.81
C GLN A 113 4.32 -6.07 16.39
N LYS A 114 3.78 -4.95 16.86
CA LYS A 114 2.39 -4.90 17.37
C LYS A 114 1.39 -5.17 16.26
N ILE A 115 1.52 -4.51 15.12
CA ILE A 115 0.60 -4.68 13.99
C ILE A 115 0.68 -6.10 13.44
N SER A 116 1.88 -6.64 13.27
CA SER A 116 2.10 -8.02 12.81
C SER A 116 1.54 -9.05 13.79
N GLY A 117 1.69 -8.79 15.08
CA GLY A 117 1.08 -9.63 16.12
C GLY A 117 -0.43 -9.68 16.00
N LEU A 118 -1.07 -8.52 15.79
CA LEU A 118 -2.52 -8.44 15.57
C LEU A 118 -2.95 -9.13 14.27
N GLY A 119 -2.13 -9.01 13.21
CA GLY A 119 -2.39 -9.65 11.92
C GLY A 119 -2.38 -11.17 11.97
N ARG A 120 -1.63 -11.76 12.88
CA ARG A 120 -1.52 -13.23 13.06
C ARG A 120 -2.61 -13.83 13.92
N LEU A 121 -3.39 -13.02 14.64
CA LEU A 121 -4.45 -13.54 15.51
C LEU A 121 -5.57 -14.17 14.69
N GLU A 122 -6.04 -15.31 15.16
CA GLU A 122 -7.16 -16.06 14.57
C GLU A 122 -8.52 -15.72 15.22
N THR A 123 -8.49 -14.90 16.26
CA THR A 123 -9.67 -14.41 16.97
C THR A 123 -9.62 -12.91 17.14
N LEU A 124 -10.79 -12.27 17.27
CA LEU A 124 -10.86 -10.83 17.47
C LEU A 124 -10.18 -10.39 18.75
N HIS A 125 -9.44 -9.31 18.67
CA HIS A 125 -8.83 -8.60 19.77
C HIS A 125 -9.35 -7.17 19.81
N GLU A 126 -9.41 -6.57 20.97
CA GLU A 126 -9.89 -5.19 21.15
C GLU A 126 -9.13 -4.19 20.28
N ASP A 127 -7.83 -4.36 20.13
CA ASP A 127 -7.00 -3.46 19.33
C ASP A 127 -7.24 -3.54 17.83
N HIS A 128 -7.89 -4.59 17.32
CA HIS A 128 -8.31 -4.66 15.92
C HIS A 128 -9.25 -3.50 15.55
N LYS A 129 -10.01 -2.96 16.51
CA LYS A 129 -10.88 -1.79 16.29
C LYS A 129 -10.11 -0.53 15.93
N LYS A 130 -8.85 -0.45 16.30
CA LYS A 130 -7.99 0.71 16.07
C LYS A 130 -7.20 0.64 14.77
N LEU A 131 -7.08 -0.56 14.18
CA LEU A 131 -6.41 -0.72 12.89
C LEU A 131 -7.17 0.01 11.79
N GLN A 132 -6.40 0.61 10.88
CA GLN A 132 -6.90 1.31 9.71
C GLN A 132 -6.31 0.68 8.45
N PHE A 133 -6.98 0.88 7.32
CA PHE A 133 -6.43 0.59 6.02
C PHE A 133 -6.02 1.90 5.36
N HIS A 134 -4.72 2.08 5.16
CA HIS A 134 -4.14 3.23 4.47
C HIS A 134 -3.89 2.85 3.02
N CYS A 135 -4.75 3.35 2.14
CA CYS A 135 -4.72 3.03 0.72
C CYS A 135 -3.82 3.99 -0.03
N TYR A 136 -2.84 3.48 -0.74
CA TYR A 136 -1.90 4.28 -1.54
C TYR A 136 -1.95 3.99 -3.03
N ASP A 137 -2.67 2.96 -3.47
CA ASP A 137 -2.81 2.66 -4.90
C ASP A 137 -4.10 1.89 -5.20
N ILE A 138 -4.47 1.91 -6.46
CA ILE A 138 -5.49 1.05 -7.06
C ILE A 138 -4.79 0.12 -8.02
N VAL A 139 -5.11 -1.18 -7.99
CA VAL A 139 -4.51 -2.14 -8.91
C VAL A 139 -5.18 -2.06 -10.28
N ASP A 140 -4.50 -1.42 -11.23
CA ASP A 140 -4.94 -1.33 -12.63
C ASP A 140 -3.72 -1.17 -13.54
N GLU A 141 -3.29 -2.27 -14.14
CA GLU A 141 -2.09 -2.31 -15.00
C GLU A 141 -2.25 -1.52 -16.30
N ASN A 142 -3.48 -1.18 -16.68
CA ASN A 142 -3.77 -0.42 -17.91
C ASN A 142 -3.70 1.09 -17.72
N LYS A 143 -3.47 1.56 -16.49
CA LYS A 143 -3.39 2.98 -16.15
C LYS A 143 -2.05 3.31 -15.51
N THR A 144 -1.54 4.51 -15.82
CA THR A 144 -0.39 5.07 -15.11
C THR A 144 -0.72 5.34 -13.65
N PHE A 145 0.29 5.44 -12.78
CA PHE A 145 0.06 5.80 -11.39
C PHE A 145 -0.69 7.14 -11.26
N ASN A 146 -0.37 8.10 -12.09
CA ASN A 146 -1.05 9.40 -12.05
C ASN A 146 -2.57 9.26 -12.25
N LYS A 147 -2.97 8.43 -13.22
CA LYS A 147 -4.40 8.16 -13.47
C LYS A 147 -5.06 7.37 -12.34
N ARG A 148 -4.36 6.39 -11.79
CA ARG A 148 -4.85 5.63 -10.63
C ARG A 148 -5.02 6.53 -9.41
N TYR A 149 -4.07 7.43 -9.17
CA TYR A 149 -4.12 8.36 -8.05
C TYR A 149 -5.24 9.40 -8.19
N GLU A 150 -5.49 9.89 -9.41
CA GLU A 150 -6.63 10.78 -9.68
C GLU A 150 -7.97 10.11 -9.28
N LEU A 151 -8.14 8.83 -9.56
CA LEU A 151 -9.30 8.08 -9.12
C LEU A 151 -9.32 7.89 -7.59
N LEU A 152 -8.18 7.49 -7.02
CA LEU A 152 -8.05 7.27 -5.58
C LEU A 152 -8.41 8.51 -4.76
N LYS A 153 -8.02 9.69 -5.22
CA LYS A 153 -8.36 10.96 -4.56
C LYS A 153 -9.87 11.27 -4.52
N THR A 154 -10.65 10.64 -5.36
CA THR A 154 -12.11 10.83 -5.34
C THR A 154 -12.80 10.04 -4.22
N PHE A 155 -12.12 9.10 -3.61
CA PHE A 155 -12.69 8.29 -2.53
C PHE A 155 -12.75 9.08 -1.23
N GLU A 156 -13.79 8.85 -0.45
CA GLU A 156 -13.97 9.48 0.86
C GLU A 156 -13.20 8.73 1.93
N GLN A 157 -12.55 9.45 2.82
CA GLN A 157 -11.92 8.86 4.00
C GLN A 157 -12.96 8.62 5.10
N THR A 158 -12.76 7.53 5.83
CA THR A 158 -13.53 7.21 7.04
C THR A 158 -12.56 7.00 8.22
N GLU A 159 -13.08 6.68 9.39
CA GLU A 159 -12.21 6.31 10.52
C GLU A 159 -11.32 5.10 10.20
N LYS A 160 -11.81 4.16 9.38
CA LYS A 160 -11.11 2.92 9.03
C LYS A 160 -10.37 2.96 7.70
N PHE A 161 -10.76 3.86 6.83
CA PHE A 161 -10.24 3.96 5.47
C PHE A 161 -9.58 5.31 5.24
N ILE A 162 -8.27 5.31 5.07
CA ILE A 162 -7.45 6.50 4.87
C ILE A 162 -6.89 6.47 3.45
N VAL A 163 -7.03 7.56 2.71
CA VAL A 163 -6.38 7.75 1.41
C VAL A 163 -5.03 8.42 1.66
N VAL A 164 -3.94 7.74 1.29
CA VAL A 164 -2.59 8.27 1.49
C VAL A 164 -2.34 9.41 0.50
N GLU A 165 -2.01 10.58 1.02
CA GLU A 165 -1.66 11.73 0.21
C GLU A 165 -0.31 11.52 -0.48
N HIS A 166 -0.24 11.86 -1.76
CA HIS A 166 0.99 11.90 -2.53
C HIS A 166 1.31 13.33 -2.94
N VAL A 167 2.55 13.72 -2.76
CA VAL A 167 3.05 15.04 -3.13
C VAL A 167 4.11 14.94 -4.20
N ASP A 168 4.23 15.95 -5.05
CA ASP A 168 5.27 16.03 -6.05
C ASP A 168 6.60 16.39 -5.41
N VAL A 169 7.66 15.68 -5.78
CA VAL A 169 9.03 15.96 -5.35
C VAL A 169 10.01 15.68 -6.50
N LYS A 170 10.98 16.56 -6.69
CA LYS A 170 12.01 16.43 -7.71
C LYS A 170 13.36 16.84 -7.15
N GLY A 171 14.39 16.07 -7.52
CA GLY A 171 15.77 16.32 -7.15
C GLY A 171 16.16 15.70 -5.80
N ASN A 172 17.42 15.28 -5.71
CA ASN A 172 17.95 14.55 -4.55
C ASN A 172 17.81 15.33 -3.24
N ASP A 173 18.11 16.64 -3.26
CA ASP A 173 18.03 17.46 -2.04
C ASP A 173 16.61 17.58 -1.51
N ASN A 174 15.64 17.75 -2.40
CA ASN A 174 14.23 17.83 -2.03
C ASN A 174 13.69 16.46 -1.52
N ILE A 175 14.14 15.37 -2.13
CA ILE A 175 13.80 14.01 -1.68
C ILE A 175 14.33 13.78 -0.27
N ASN A 176 15.59 14.11 -0.01
CA ASN A 176 16.21 13.97 1.31
C ASN A 176 15.49 14.83 2.36
N LYS A 177 15.15 16.06 2.01
CA LYS A 177 14.41 16.96 2.90
C LYS A 177 13.04 16.41 3.27
N LEU A 178 12.30 15.92 2.28
CA LEU A 178 10.98 15.33 2.51
C LEU A 178 11.07 14.04 3.32
N HIS A 179 12.08 13.21 3.07
CA HIS A 179 12.38 12.02 3.87
C HIS A 179 12.55 12.37 5.35
N ASP A 180 13.37 13.37 5.64
CA ASP A 180 13.64 13.79 7.01
C ASP A 180 12.39 14.34 7.69
N GLU A 181 11.56 15.10 6.96
CA GLU A 181 10.28 15.59 7.48
C GLU A 181 9.34 14.42 7.85
N TYR A 182 9.26 13.39 7.02
CA TYR A 182 8.42 12.23 7.31
C TYR A 182 8.95 11.41 8.50
N VAL A 183 10.27 11.26 8.62
CA VAL A 183 10.88 10.59 9.77
C VAL A 183 10.59 11.36 11.07
N GLU A 184 10.65 12.68 11.06
CA GLU A 184 10.26 13.51 12.20
C GLU A 184 8.79 13.33 12.60
N GLN A 185 7.92 13.07 11.64
CA GLN A 185 6.50 12.80 11.87
C GLN A 185 6.23 11.38 12.39
N GLY A 186 7.26 10.55 12.55
CA GLY A 186 7.14 9.20 13.06
C GLY A 186 6.96 8.11 12.01
N TYR A 187 7.16 8.44 10.72
CA TYR A 187 7.15 7.46 9.63
C TYR A 187 8.54 6.87 9.39
N GLU A 188 8.59 5.73 8.70
CA GLU A 188 9.85 5.04 8.39
C GLU A 188 10.70 5.80 7.35
N GLY A 189 10.06 6.59 6.50
CA GLY A 189 10.66 7.32 5.42
C GLY A 189 9.63 7.70 4.37
N LEU A 190 10.03 7.66 3.11
CA LEU A 190 9.13 7.93 1.97
C LEU A 190 9.18 6.82 0.93
N VAL A 191 8.11 6.77 0.14
CA VAL A 191 8.00 5.95 -1.07
C VAL A 191 7.85 6.88 -2.27
N LEU A 192 8.58 6.60 -3.34
CA LEU A 192 8.50 7.34 -4.60
C LEU A 192 7.83 6.48 -5.67
N ARG A 193 6.90 7.08 -6.38
CA ARG A 193 6.26 6.46 -7.55
C ARG A 193 6.44 7.36 -8.76
N ASP A 194 6.82 6.74 -9.88
CA ASP A 194 6.84 7.43 -11.17
C ASP A 194 5.39 7.62 -11.63
N PRO A 195 4.93 8.88 -11.81
CA PRO A 195 3.53 9.14 -12.19
C PRO A 195 3.17 8.59 -13.57
N ASN A 196 4.16 8.29 -14.41
CA ASN A 196 3.97 7.82 -15.78
C ASN A 196 4.04 6.30 -15.95
N LYS A 197 4.15 5.56 -14.87
CA LYS A 197 4.23 4.09 -14.89
C LYS A 197 3.07 3.39 -14.20
#